data_ae80751b2ab4c4052b94997030f9e393
#
_entry.id   ae80751b2ab4c4052b94997030f9e393
#
_cell.length_a   1.000
_cell.length_b   1.000
_cell.length_c   1.000
_cell.angle_alpha   90.00
_cell.angle_beta   90.00
_cell.angle_gamma   90.00
#
_symmetry.space_group_name_H-M   'P 1'
#
loop_
_entity.id
_entity.type
_entity.pdbx_description
1 polymer ?
#
loop_
_entity_poly.entity_id
_entity_poly.type
_entity_poly.pdbx_seq_one_letter_code
_entity_poly.pdbx_strand_id
1 'polypeptide(L)'
;MNKLFKNFLLGMTTIIVGFSYGQTKDLKITILSTMVADYDYLGEWGFSAIIESDGHKILFDTGSGENTVIENADSLNIDLSQIYHVFVSHNHLDHTGGLISLRKKLMTVNPNAMKFVHVGKGIFSERLSEGKNVNGFTYHKDILESLGVEFIYHEKPEEIFPNIWTTGIVPRIHNEKN
;
A
#
# COMPACT_ATOMS: atom_id res chain seq x y z
N MET A 1 74.88 4.25 25.52
CA MET A 1 73.69 5.09 25.61
C MET A 1 72.73 4.64 24.52
N ASN A 2 71.81 3.72 24.88
CA ASN A 2 70.89 3.10 23.94
C ASN A 2 69.57 3.81 23.96
N LYS A 3 69.16 4.43 22.84
CA LYS A 3 67.83 4.95 22.62
C LYS A 3 66.96 3.87 21.97
N LEU A 4 66.08 3.29 22.78
CA LEU A 4 64.98 2.45 22.28
C LEU A 4 63.94 3.32 21.56
N PHE A 5 63.85 3.17 20.24
CA PHE A 5 62.74 3.66 19.46
C PHE A 5 61.54 2.71 19.64
N LYS A 6 60.55 3.08 20.39
CA LYS A 6 59.26 2.43 20.42
C LYS A 6 58.46 2.86 19.18
N ASN A 7 58.37 1.96 18.20
CA ASN A 7 57.42 2.12 17.09
C ASN A 7 56.00 1.88 17.63
N PHE A 8 55.22 2.92 17.73
CA PHE A 8 53.80 2.87 18.03
C PHE A 8 53.08 2.63 16.69
N LEU A 9 52.73 1.37 16.39
CA LEU A 9 51.93 1.03 15.24
C LEU A 9 50.46 1.38 15.57
N LEU A 10 49.99 2.53 15.09
CA LEU A 10 48.57 2.94 15.21
C LEU A 10 47.80 2.16 14.16
N GLY A 11 47.18 1.07 14.57
CA GLY A 11 46.24 0.31 13.73
C GLY A 11 44.99 1.12 13.47
N MET A 12 44.90 1.72 12.30
CA MET A 12 43.72 2.42 11.81
C MET A 12 42.70 1.36 11.35
N THR A 13 41.80 0.95 12.25
CA THR A 13 40.70 0.07 11.90
C THR A 13 39.68 0.88 11.07
N THR A 14 39.74 0.75 9.77
CA THR A 14 38.73 1.34 8.88
C THR A 14 37.45 0.51 9.01
N ILE A 15 36.45 1.01 9.73
CA ILE A 15 35.11 0.43 9.72
C ILE A 15 34.48 0.76 8.37
N ILE A 16 34.49 -0.21 7.46
CA ILE A 16 33.71 -0.11 6.22
C ILE A 16 32.26 -0.38 6.62
N VAL A 17 31.48 0.68 6.81
CA VAL A 17 30.02 0.59 6.89
C VAL A 17 29.55 0.29 5.46
N GLY A 18 29.39 -0.99 5.15
CA GLY A 18 28.74 -1.40 3.92
C GLY A 18 27.27 -1.03 4.01
N PHE A 19 26.84 -0.04 3.21
CA PHE A 19 25.41 0.14 2.95
C PHE A 19 24.96 -1.04 2.11
N SER A 20 24.41 -2.05 2.75
CA SER A 20 23.68 -3.09 2.04
C SER A 20 22.35 -2.48 1.63
N TYR A 21 22.23 -2.09 0.37
CA TYR A 21 20.91 -1.86 -0.21
C TYR A 21 20.20 -3.21 -0.21
N GLY A 22 19.16 -3.36 0.61
CA GLY A 22 18.35 -4.56 0.62
C GLY A 22 17.78 -4.73 -0.79
N GLN A 23 18.10 -5.82 -1.44
CA GLN A 23 17.50 -6.19 -2.73
C GLN A 23 16.35 -7.13 -2.42
N THR A 24 15.14 -6.82 -2.92
CA THR A 24 14.01 -7.75 -2.89
C THR A 24 14.44 -9.08 -3.52
N LYS A 25 14.26 -10.17 -2.78
CA LYS A 25 14.65 -11.51 -3.21
C LYS A 25 13.48 -12.27 -3.84
N ASP A 26 12.29 -12.01 -3.31
CA ASP A 26 11.06 -12.66 -3.75
C ASP A 26 9.97 -11.59 -3.92
N LEU A 27 9.48 -11.43 -5.15
CA LEU A 27 8.41 -10.51 -5.50
C LEU A 27 7.37 -11.23 -6.34
N LYS A 28 6.12 -11.24 -5.85
CA LYS A 28 4.97 -11.74 -6.58
C LYS A 28 3.87 -10.67 -6.60
N ILE A 29 3.30 -10.45 -7.78
CA ILE A 29 2.15 -9.56 -7.96
C ILE A 29 1.01 -10.39 -8.54
N THR A 30 -0.14 -10.38 -7.84
CA THR A 30 -1.36 -11.05 -8.29
C THR A 30 -2.43 -10.01 -8.53
N ILE A 31 -2.86 -9.84 -9.77
CA ILE A 31 -3.93 -8.90 -10.13
C ILE A 31 -5.26 -9.52 -9.74
N LEU A 32 -6.08 -8.79 -8.98
CA LEU A 32 -7.42 -9.20 -8.54
C LEU A 32 -8.55 -8.44 -9.23
N SER A 33 -8.28 -7.23 -9.72
CA SER A 33 -9.25 -6.43 -10.47
C SER A 33 -8.54 -5.66 -11.57
N THR A 34 -9.07 -5.76 -12.79
CA THR A 34 -8.65 -5.02 -13.98
C THR A 34 -9.76 -5.06 -15.04
N MET A 35 -9.68 -4.22 -16.06
CA MET A 35 -10.68 -4.14 -17.14
C MET A 35 -10.79 -5.41 -17.98
N VAL A 36 -9.73 -6.21 -18.04
CA VAL A 36 -9.69 -7.44 -18.85
C VAL A 36 -9.45 -8.61 -17.91
N ALA A 37 -10.39 -9.53 -17.88
CA ALA A 37 -10.32 -10.78 -17.12
C ALA A 37 -10.44 -11.98 -18.06
N ASP A 38 -9.85 -13.11 -17.64
CA ASP A 38 -10.06 -14.38 -18.32
C ASP A 38 -11.43 -14.95 -17.92
N TYR A 39 -11.85 -16.02 -18.60
CA TYR A 39 -13.21 -16.55 -18.60
C TYR A 39 -13.80 -16.85 -17.23
N ASP A 40 -12.95 -17.25 -16.27
CA ASP A 40 -13.36 -17.63 -14.92
C ASP A 40 -13.28 -16.50 -13.88
N TYR A 41 -12.97 -15.28 -14.32
CA TYR A 41 -12.77 -14.13 -13.45
C TYR A 41 -13.63 -12.93 -13.81
N LEU A 42 -13.89 -12.08 -12.84
CA LEU A 42 -14.62 -10.83 -13.05
C LEU A 42 -13.68 -9.71 -13.49
N GLY A 43 -14.02 -9.08 -14.62
CA GLY A 43 -13.40 -7.83 -15.05
C GLY A 43 -14.27 -6.63 -14.66
N GLU A 44 -13.64 -5.50 -14.39
CA GLU A 44 -14.34 -4.24 -14.12
C GLU A 44 -13.48 -3.04 -14.47
N TRP A 45 -14.10 -1.87 -14.58
CA TRP A 45 -13.36 -0.61 -14.60
C TRP A 45 -12.82 -0.34 -13.19
N GLY A 46 -11.63 -0.81 -12.90
CA GLY A 46 -11.03 -0.73 -11.59
C GLY A 46 -9.68 -1.43 -11.54
N PHE A 47 -8.98 -1.25 -10.43
CA PHE A 47 -7.71 -1.92 -10.20
C PHE A 47 -7.60 -2.45 -8.78
N SER A 48 -7.07 -3.65 -8.65
CA SER A 48 -6.60 -4.20 -7.37
C SER A 48 -5.53 -5.26 -7.61
N ALA A 49 -4.51 -5.27 -6.76
CA ALA A 49 -3.46 -6.27 -6.81
C ALA A 49 -2.96 -6.64 -5.41
N ILE A 50 -2.61 -7.90 -5.20
CA ILE A 50 -1.79 -8.31 -4.05
C ILE A 50 -0.32 -8.16 -4.44
N ILE A 51 0.43 -7.47 -3.60
CA ILE A 51 1.89 -7.39 -3.68
C ILE A 51 2.46 -8.19 -2.53
N GLU A 52 3.20 -9.24 -2.87
CA GLU A 52 3.94 -10.08 -1.92
C GLU A 52 5.44 -9.82 -2.13
N SER A 53 6.13 -9.34 -1.11
CA SER A 53 7.56 -9.07 -1.17
C SER A 53 8.23 -9.52 0.12
N ASP A 54 9.18 -10.46 0.00
CA ASP A 54 9.98 -10.98 1.12
C ASP A 54 9.14 -11.34 2.36
N GLY A 55 7.96 -11.96 2.15
CA GLY A 55 7.04 -12.39 3.19
C GLY A 55 6.02 -11.33 3.66
N HIS A 56 6.11 -10.09 3.20
CA HIS A 56 5.10 -9.07 3.43
C HIS A 56 4.03 -9.11 2.34
N LYS A 57 2.76 -8.92 2.75
CA LYS A 57 1.61 -8.89 1.83
C LYS A 57 0.84 -7.58 2.01
N ILE A 58 0.57 -6.92 0.89
CA ILE A 58 -0.21 -5.70 0.82
C ILE A 58 -1.28 -5.88 -0.25
N LEU A 59 -2.52 -5.46 0.02
CA LEU A 59 -3.50 -5.23 -1.02
C LEU A 59 -3.32 -3.80 -1.54
N PHE A 60 -3.03 -3.65 -2.81
CA PHE A 60 -2.90 -2.36 -3.48
C PHE A 60 -4.19 -2.08 -4.24
N ASP A 61 -4.93 -1.05 -3.85
CA ASP A 61 -6.28 -0.68 -4.29
C ASP A 61 -7.31 -1.82 -4.12
N THR A 62 -8.59 -1.51 -4.30
CA THR A 62 -9.68 -2.42 -3.98
C THR A 62 -10.74 -2.56 -5.06
N GLY A 63 -10.41 -2.11 -6.29
CA GLY A 63 -11.35 -2.15 -7.40
C GLY A 63 -12.53 -1.20 -7.27
N SER A 64 -13.48 -1.31 -8.18
CA SER A 64 -14.71 -0.51 -8.25
C SER A 64 -15.88 -1.20 -7.54
N GLY A 65 -16.04 -2.49 -7.78
CA GLY A 65 -17.17 -3.28 -7.30
C GLY A 65 -16.99 -3.79 -5.88
N GLU A 66 -18.12 -3.95 -5.19
CA GLU A 66 -18.11 -4.45 -3.80
C GLU A 66 -17.60 -5.90 -3.68
N ASN A 67 -17.70 -6.69 -4.74
CA ASN A 67 -17.43 -8.13 -4.69
C ASN A 67 -16.30 -8.59 -5.61
N THR A 68 -15.93 -7.81 -6.64
CA THR A 68 -14.99 -8.25 -7.69
C THR A 68 -13.69 -8.80 -7.12
N VAL A 69 -13.08 -8.06 -6.20
CA VAL A 69 -11.79 -8.45 -5.60
C VAL A 69 -11.91 -9.74 -4.77
N ILE A 70 -12.98 -9.88 -3.98
CA ILE A 70 -13.15 -11.07 -3.13
C ILE A 70 -13.52 -12.31 -3.96
N GLU A 71 -14.38 -12.16 -4.97
CA GLU A 71 -14.78 -13.28 -5.84
C GLU A 71 -13.59 -13.77 -6.69
N ASN A 72 -12.78 -12.86 -7.21
CA ASN A 72 -11.55 -13.24 -7.92
C ASN A 72 -10.50 -13.87 -7.00
N ALA A 73 -10.36 -13.39 -5.76
CA ALA A 73 -9.47 -14.02 -4.78
C ALA A 73 -9.93 -15.44 -4.43
N ASP A 74 -11.24 -15.63 -4.23
CA ASP A 74 -11.83 -16.95 -3.95
C ASP A 74 -11.59 -17.91 -5.13
N SER A 75 -11.80 -17.45 -6.37
CA SER A 75 -11.53 -18.24 -7.58
C SER A 75 -10.05 -18.64 -7.71
N LEU A 76 -9.14 -17.80 -7.22
CA LEU A 76 -7.70 -18.07 -7.17
C LEU A 76 -7.27 -18.87 -5.93
N ASN A 77 -8.20 -19.23 -5.03
CA ASN A 77 -7.93 -19.85 -3.72
C ASN A 77 -6.98 -19.00 -2.85
N ILE A 78 -7.15 -17.68 -2.86
CA ILE A 78 -6.36 -16.73 -2.07
C ILE A 78 -7.18 -16.27 -0.86
N ASP A 79 -6.65 -16.52 0.34
CA ASP A 79 -7.24 -16.04 1.59
C ASP A 79 -6.85 -14.60 1.87
N LEU A 80 -7.75 -13.66 1.60
CA LEU A 80 -7.56 -12.23 1.87
C LEU A 80 -7.62 -11.88 3.37
N SER A 81 -8.13 -12.77 4.23
CA SER A 81 -8.23 -12.50 5.67
C SER A 81 -6.88 -12.37 6.36
N GLN A 82 -5.80 -12.83 5.72
CA GLN A 82 -4.43 -12.73 6.20
C GLN A 82 -3.70 -11.46 5.72
N ILE A 83 -4.36 -10.60 4.96
CA ILE A 83 -3.80 -9.32 4.51
C ILE A 83 -4.30 -8.21 5.43
N TYR A 84 -3.39 -7.59 6.17
CA TYR A 84 -3.71 -6.58 7.19
C TYR A 84 -3.57 -5.16 6.67
N HIS A 85 -2.76 -4.96 5.64
CA HIS A 85 -2.39 -3.67 5.07
C HIS A 85 -2.99 -3.49 3.68
N VAL A 86 -3.72 -2.39 3.50
CA VAL A 86 -4.22 -1.93 2.20
C VAL A 86 -3.49 -0.64 1.84
N PHE A 87 -3.05 -0.50 0.62
CA PHE A 87 -2.50 0.75 0.09
C PHE A 87 -3.47 1.32 -0.94
N VAL A 88 -3.98 2.52 -0.68
CA VAL A 88 -4.88 3.22 -1.60
C VAL A 88 -4.08 4.27 -2.38
N SER A 89 -4.00 4.08 -3.69
CA SER A 89 -3.21 4.94 -4.58
C SER A 89 -3.80 6.34 -4.68
N HIS A 90 -5.12 6.46 -4.82
CA HIS A 90 -5.85 7.71 -4.88
C HIS A 90 -7.36 7.50 -4.57
N ASN A 91 -8.13 8.58 -4.57
CA ASN A 91 -9.49 8.60 -4.04
C ASN A 91 -10.62 8.29 -5.05
N HIS A 92 -10.31 7.79 -6.24
CA HIS A 92 -11.35 7.43 -7.19
C HIS A 92 -12.03 6.11 -6.81
N LEU A 93 -13.30 5.98 -7.18
CA LEU A 93 -14.15 4.85 -6.81
C LEU A 93 -13.64 3.53 -7.40
N ASP A 94 -13.08 3.57 -8.60
CA ASP A 94 -12.50 2.42 -9.29
C ASP A 94 -11.22 1.86 -8.62
N HIS A 95 -10.75 2.52 -7.56
CA HIS A 95 -9.64 2.09 -6.70
C HIS A 95 -10.03 1.86 -5.24
N THR A 96 -11.17 2.43 -4.80
CA THR A 96 -11.61 2.42 -3.41
C THR A 96 -12.95 1.73 -3.18
N GLY A 97 -13.67 1.35 -4.24
CA GLY A 97 -15.06 0.89 -4.18
C GLY A 97 -15.26 -0.38 -3.37
N GLY A 98 -14.34 -1.33 -3.45
CA GLY A 98 -14.42 -2.59 -2.73
C GLY A 98 -14.04 -2.51 -1.24
N LEU A 99 -13.38 -1.43 -0.76
CA LEU A 99 -12.74 -1.40 0.55
C LEU A 99 -13.70 -1.64 1.72
N ILE A 100 -14.87 -1.01 1.72
CA ILE A 100 -15.86 -1.16 2.80
C ILE A 100 -16.39 -2.59 2.86
N SER A 101 -16.75 -3.17 1.72
CA SER A 101 -17.29 -4.53 1.67
C SER A 101 -16.25 -5.58 2.01
N LEU A 102 -15.01 -5.43 1.54
CA LEU A 102 -13.87 -6.27 1.91
C LEU A 102 -13.65 -6.23 3.43
N ARG A 103 -13.54 -5.03 4.02
CA ARG A 103 -13.36 -4.88 5.46
C ARG A 103 -14.49 -5.52 6.24
N LYS A 104 -15.75 -5.26 5.89
CA LYS A 104 -16.92 -5.84 6.56
C LYS A 104 -16.93 -7.37 6.53
N LYS A 105 -16.62 -7.97 5.39
CA LYS A 105 -16.61 -9.42 5.21
C LYS A 105 -15.43 -10.06 5.95
N LEU A 106 -14.23 -9.55 5.74
CA LEU A 106 -13.01 -10.18 6.22
C LEU A 106 -12.80 -10.00 7.73
N MET A 107 -13.25 -8.89 8.34
CA MET A 107 -13.14 -8.67 9.79
C MET A 107 -13.95 -9.69 10.61
N THR A 108 -14.96 -10.32 10.02
CA THR A 108 -15.70 -11.38 10.70
C THR A 108 -14.91 -12.68 10.85
N VAL A 109 -13.95 -12.90 9.96
CA VAL A 109 -13.03 -14.04 9.97
C VAL A 109 -11.77 -13.71 10.77
N ASN A 110 -11.19 -12.53 10.50
CA ASN A 110 -10.00 -12.03 11.18
C ASN A 110 -10.16 -10.52 11.46
N PRO A 111 -10.30 -10.11 12.73
CA PRO A 111 -10.48 -8.70 13.09
C PRO A 111 -9.38 -7.76 12.58
N ASN A 112 -8.20 -8.28 12.29
CA ASN A 112 -7.08 -7.48 11.76
C ASN A 112 -7.04 -7.43 10.22
N ALA A 113 -7.88 -8.18 9.50
CA ALA A 113 -7.92 -8.15 8.04
C ALA A 113 -8.25 -6.73 7.53
N MET A 114 -7.44 -6.19 6.60
CA MET A 114 -7.63 -4.86 6.01
C MET A 114 -7.76 -3.73 7.06
N LYS A 115 -7.09 -3.88 8.21
CA LYS A 115 -7.20 -2.93 9.31
C LYS A 115 -6.41 -1.66 9.07
N PHE A 116 -5.22 -1.77 8.50
CA PHE A 116 -4.31 -0.65 8.28
C PHE A 116 -4.41 -0.16 6.83
N VAL A 117 -4.90 1.06 6.64
CA VAL A 117 -5.09 1.62 5.30
C VAL A 117 -4.11 2.77 5.09
N HIS A 118 -3.11 2.52 4.26
CA HIS A 118 -2.07 3.48 3.88
C HIS A 118 -2.59 4.41 2.79
N VAL A 119 -2.47 5.72 3.01
CA VAL A 119 -3.00 6.75 2.12
C VAL A 119 -2.04 7.94 2.02
N GLY A 120 -2.03 8.62 0.89
CA GLY A 120 -1.38 9.93 0.79
C GLY A 120 -2.09 10.98 1.64
N LYS A 121 -1.32 11.87 2.28
CA LYS A 121 -1.90 13.04 2.95
C LYS A 121 -2.77 13.85 1.97
N GLY A 122 -3.95 14.21 2.38
CA GLY A 122 -4.90 14.97 1.54
C GLY A 122 -5.88 14.10 0.75
N ILE A 123 -5.84 12.78 0.88
CA ILE A 123 -6.77 11.88 0.18
C ILE A 123 -8.25 12.21 0.46
N PHE A 124 -8.55 12.73 1.66
CA PHE A 124 -9.88 13.16 2.08
C PHE A 124 -10.11 14.67 1.89
N SER A 125 -9.22 15.39 1.24
CA SER A 125 -9.43 16.80 0.93
C SER A 125 -10.65 16.98 0.02
N GLU A 126 -11.43 18.02 0.25
CA GLU A 126 -12.55 18.34 -0.62
C GLU A 126 -12.07 18.62 -2.04
N ARG A 127 -12.82 18.09 -3.00
CA ARG A 127 -12.66 18.40 -4.42
C ARG A 127 -13.98 18.96 -4.92
N LEU A 128 -14.01 20.27 -5.10
CA LEU A 128 -15.25 20.95 -5.50
C LEU A 128 -15.39 20.94 -7.02
N SER A 129 -16.55 20.47 -7.49
CA SER A 129 -17.03 20.65 -8.86
C SER A 129 -18.45 21.21 -8.78
N GLU A 130 -18.70 22.35 -9.42
CA GLU A 130 -19.97 23.07 -9.37
C GLU A 130 -20.50 23.31 -7.93
N GLY A 131 -19.60 23.59 -7.00
CA GLY A 131 -19.91 23.84 -5.58
C GLY A 131 -20.24 22.59 -4.75
N LYS A 132 -20.10 21.39 -5.32
CA LYS A 132 -20.29 20.12 -4.62
C LYS A 132 -18.97 19.40 -4.44
N ASN A 133 -18.78 18.77 -3.27
CA ASN A 133 -17.64 17.89 -3.08
C ASN A 133 -17.84 16.61 -3.90
N VAL A 134 -16.95 16.38 -4.88
CA VAL A 134 -16.95 15.19 -5.74
C VAL A 134 -15.93 14.13 -5.29
N ASN A 135 -15.24 14.35 -4.17
CA ASN A 135 -14.41 13.32 -3.56
C ASN A 135 -15.30 12.33 -2.79
N GLY A 136 -15.75 11.28 -3.47
CA GLY A 136 -16.62 10.25 -2.88
C GLY A 136 -15.97 9.52 -1.69
N PHE A 137 -14.64 9.41 -1.68
CA PHE A 137 -13.93 8.69 -0.62
C PHE A 137 -14.01 9.40 0.75
N THR A 138 -14.31 10.72 0.78
CA THR A 138 -14.56 11.43 2.04
C THR A 138 -15.73 10.85 2.83
N TYR A 139 -16.75 10.35 2.14
CA TYR A 139 -17.92 9.73 2.78
C TYR A 139 -17.65 8.31 3.31
N HIS A 140 -16.60 7.66 2.84
CA HIS A 140 -16.21 6.33 3.30
C HIS A 140 -15.41 6.37 4.61
N LYS A 141 -14.79 7.52 4.94
CA LYS A 141 -13.89 7.65 6.07
C LYS A 141 -14.53 7.21 7.38
N ASP A 142 -15.65 7.86 7.77
CA ASP A 142 -16.31 7.57 9.04
C ASP A 142 -16.82 6.13 9.12
N ILE A 143 -17.28 5.58 7.98
CA ILE A 143 -17.73 4.18 7.90
C ILE A 143 -16.54 3.25 8.17
N LEU A 144 -15.40 3.47 7.52
CA LEU A 144 -14.20 2.64 7.66
C LEU A 144 -13.63 2.74 9.09
N GLU A 145 -13.57 3.93 9.67
CA GLU A 145 -13.15 4.13 11.06
C GLU A 145 -14.10 3.43 12.04
N SER A 146 -15.43 3.45 11.80
CA SER A 146 -16.40 2.70 12.61
C SER A 146 -16.23 1.17 12.51
N LEU A 147 -15.64 0.67 11.41
CA LEU A 147 -15.24 -0.73 11.22
C LEU A 147 -13.86 -1.04 11.78
N GLY A 148 -13.24 -0.11 12.52
CA GLY A 148 -11.95 -0.26 13.15
C GLY A 148 -10.75 -0.15 12.20
N VAL A 149 -10.93 0.52 11.05
CA VAL A 149 -9.82 0.86 10.16
C VAL A 149 -8.99 1.98 10.77
N GLU A 150 -7.68 1.83 10.67
CA GLU A 150 -6.68 2.82 11.07
C GLU A 150 -6.02 3.37 9.79
N PHE A 151 -6.21 4.66 9.50
CA PHE A 151 -5.56 5.31 8.36
C PHE A 151 -4.14 5.74 8.70
N ILE A 152 -3.18 5.32 7.89
CA ILE A 152 -1.76 5.68 7.99
C ILE A 152 -1.44 6.66 6.84
N TYR A 153 -1.12 7.91 7.22
CA TYR A 153 -0.91 8.99 6.26
C TYR A 153 0.55 9.16 5.90
N HIS A 154 0.84 9.17 4.60
CA HIS A 154 2.18 9.36 4.06
C HIS A 154 2.32 10.74 3.40
N GLU A 155 3.30 11.54 3.87
CA GLU A 155 3.59 12.88 3.34
C GLU A 155 4.82 12.92 2.45
N LYS A 156 5.74 12.02 2.67
CA LYS A 156 7.05 11.94 2.01
C LYS A 156 7.40 10.50 1.65
N PRO A 157 8.38 10.29 0.78
CA PRO A 157 8.89 8.94 0.55
C PRO A 157 9.39 8.34 1.85
N GLU A 158 8.91 7.13 2.17
CA GLU A 158 9.34 6.38 3.35
C GLU A 158 9.18 4.87 3.13
N GLU A 159 9.99 4.12 3.85
CA GLU A 159 9.91 2.66 3.84
C GLU A 159 8.77 2.22 4.78
N ILE A 160 7.81 1.45 4.24
CA ILE A 160 6.66 0.93 5.01
C ILE A 160 6.90 -0.51 5.49
N PHE A 161 7.62 -1.29 4.71
CA PHE A 161 8.16 -2.60 5.07
C PHE A 161 9.55 -2.74 4.44
N PRO A 162 10.40 -3.66 4.89
CA PRO A 162 11.70 -3.88 4.27
C PRO A 162 11.60 -3.97 2.74
N ASN A 163 12.28 -3.07 2.04
CA ASN A 163 12.29 -2.92 0.58
C ASN A 163 10.95 -2.51 -0.08
N ILE A 164 9.92 -2.16 0.69
CA ILE A 164 8.65 -1.63 0.18
C ILE A 164 8.52 -0.17 0.58
N TRP A 165 8.50 0.71 -0.41
CA TRP A 165 8.50 2.16 -0.22
C TRP A 165 7.23 2.80 -0.75
N THR A 166 6.75 3.82 -0.05
CA THR A 166 5.77 4.76 -0.59
C THR A 166 6.47 6.00 -1.14
N THR A 167 5.90 6.59 -2.18
CA THR A 167 6.36 7.89 -2.70
C THR A 167 5.93 9.05 -1.81
N GLY A 168 4.95 8.84 -0.93
CA GLY A 168 4.25 9.95 -0.29
C GLY A 168 3.53 10.84 -1.31
N ILE A 169 3.46 12.12 -1.02
CA ILE A 169 2.86 13.11 -1.93
C ILE A 169 3.76 13.28 -3.16
N VAL A 170 3.20 13.08 -4.35
CA VAL A 170 3.87 13.38 -5.62
C VAL A 170 3.65 14.86 -5.95
N PRO A 171 4.70 15.70 -6.00
CA PRO A 171 4.56 17.11 -6.34
C PRO A 171 4.05 17.28 -7.78
N ARG A 172 3.02 18.10 -7.97
CA ARG A 172 2.58 18.51 -9.31
C ARG A 172 3.44 19.67 -9.78
N ILE A 173 4.37 19.41 -10.69
CA ILE A 173 5.30 20.41 -11.25
C ILE A 173 4.85 20.91 -12.63
N HIS A 174 3.84 20.29 -13.22
CA HIS A 174 3.28 20.68 -14.50
C HIS A 174 1.85 21.19 -14.33
N ASN A 175 1.40 22.06 -15.23
CA ASN A 175 0.05 22.60 -15.23
C ASN A 175 -0.92 21.56 -15.81
N GLU A 176 -1.27 20.57 -15.01
CA GLU A 176 -2.24 19.53 -15.39
C GLU A 176 -3.67 20.08 -15.23
N LYS A 177 -4.44 19.98 -16.30
CA LYS A 177 -5.89 20.24 -16.26
C LYS A 177 -6.60 18.89 -16.10
N ASN A 178 -7.28 18.71 -14.99
CA ASN A 178 -8.23 17.61 -14.81
C ASN A 178 -9.58 18.03 -15.37
#